data_efbd7ad225e4a3535ae975d63d3b72f8
#
_entry.id   efbd7ad225e4a3535ae975d63d3b72f8
#
_cell.length_a   1.000
_cell.length_b   1.000
_cell.length_c   1.000
_cell.angle_alpha   90.00
_cell.angle_beta   90.00
_cell.angle_gamma   90.00
#
_symmetry.space_group_name_H-M   'P 1'
#
loop_
_entity.id
_entity.type
_entity.pdbx_description
1 polymer ?
#
loop_
_entity_poly.entity_id
_entity_poly.type
_entity_poly.pdbx_seq_one_letter_code
_entity_poly.pdbx_strand_id
1 'polypeptide(L)'
;MDVVEALGFNDPSKTGGSMLTYTLWTTPPNLGEPLNIIISNESDPRVLEETMLDGGLYNYLEAAAFGNQCFGLHMGDKQQANLGDGLTNQTQHTILRYQYFRNHFLGTCLESIYGGNHIRVWKQYSSGAYFLSSSAEEDSTDNHKLGLNAYDAGRDLFVGNATNIRVQGHLEANQTFVGEVSKRGWKYRTTVRYIEDLVPANRTNNHHTSVQAIGGYVSDGLVAVLTVQAQKDQPGLWSEEVSSALGL
;
A
#
# COMPACT_ATOMS: atom_id res chain seq x y z
N MET A 1 18.95 10.94 16.94
CA MET A 1 18.05 10.81 15.76
C MET A 1 17.26 9.55 16.01
N ASP A 2 15.95 9.67 16.06
CA ASP A 2 15.08 8.51 16.25
C ASP A 2 15.20 7.59 15.04
N VAL A 3 15.15 6.27 15.24
CA VAL A 3 15.27 5.28 14.15
C VAL A 3 14.22 5.54 13.05
N VAL A 4 13.07 6.07 13.43
CA VAL A 4 11.94 6.36 12.52
C VAL A 4 12.22 7.59 11.64
N GLU A 5 12.87 8.63 12.17
CA GLU A 5 13.30 9.80 11.36
C GLU A 5 14.33 9.39 10.29
N ALA A 6 15.18 8.42 10.60
CA ALA A 6 16.14 7.85 9.65
C ALA A 6 15.48 6.99 8.55
N LEU A 7 14.18 6.69 8.68
CA LEU A 7 13.39 5.92 7.70
C LEU A 7 12.50 6.83 6.83
N GLY A 8 12.62 8.15 6.99
CA GLY A 8 11.97 9.13 6.13
C GLY A 8 10.47 9.28 6.35
N PHE A 9 10.01 9.23 7.58
CA PHE A 9 8.67 9.61 8.01
C PHE A 9 8.67 9.98 9.49
N ASN A 10 7.61 10.63 9.96
CA ASN A 10 7.40 10.91 11.38
C ASN A 10 6.42 9.89 11.95
N ASP A 11 6.71 9.34 13.14
CA ASP A 11 5.79 8.45 13.83
C ASP A 11 4.54 9.23 14.29
N PRO A 12 3.35 8.95 13.74
CA PRO A 12 2.14 9.68 14.10
C PRO A 12 1.84 9.64 15.60
N SER A 13 2.14 8.53 16.27
CA SER A 13 1.83 8.35 17.70
C SER A 13 2.61 9.29 18.62
N LYS A 14 3.78 9.76 18.19
CA LYS A 14 4.64 10.68 18.94
C LYS A 14 4.22 12.15 18.83
N THR A 15 3.37 12.46 17.84
CA THR A 15 2.96 13.83 17.52
C THR A 15 1.44 14.04 17.57
N GLY A 16 0.75 13.18 18.34
CA GLY A 16 -0.69 13.30 18.59
C GLY A 16 -1.60 12.69 17.52
N GLY A 17 -1.02 11.90 16.60
CA GLY A 17 -1.73 11.11 15.63
C GLY A 17 -1.84 9.62 16.01
N SER A 18 -2.12 8.78 15.02
CA SER A 18 -2.30 7.34 15.20
C SER A 18 -1.88 6.57 13.96
N MET A 19 -1.37 5.36 14.16
CA MET A 19 -1.16 4.37 13.08
C MET A 19 -2.43 3.56 12.76
N LEU A 20 -3.59 4.00 13.25
CA LEU A 20 -4.90 3.45 12.91
C LEU A 20 -5.73 4.50 12.21
N THR A 21 -6.48 4.09 11.21
CA THR A 21 -7.49 4.94 10.57
C THR A 21 -8.66 5.16 11.53
N TYR A 22 -9.48 6.14 11.22
CA TYR A 22 -10.68 6.49 11.96
C TYR A 22 -11.91 6.26 11.09
N THR A 23 -12.88 5.51 11.62
CA THR A 23 -14.17 5.28 10.97
C THR A 23 -15.30 5.59 11.92
N LEU A 24 -16.30 6.35 11.45
CA LEU A 24 -17.46 6.75 12.26
C LEU A 24 -18.45 5.59 12.47
N TRP A 25 -18.43 4.59 11.60
CA TRP A 25 -19.48 3.58 11.46
C TRP A 25 -19.15 2.23 12.13
N THR A 26 -18.03 2.13 12.80
CA THR A 26 -17.66 0.91 13.52
C THR A 26 -18.39 0.80 14.86
N THR A 27 -18.60 -0.43 15.34
CA THR A 27 -19.14 -0.71 16.67
C THR A 27 -18.13 -1.56 17.45
N PRO A 28 -17.48 -1.01 18.49
CA PRO A 28 -17.57 0.37 18.95
C PRO A 28 -17.05 1.39 17.94
N PRO A 29 -17.48 2.66 18.02
CA PRO A 29 -17.00 3.70 17.11
C PRO A 29 -15.49 3.92 17.26
N ASN A 30 -14.86 4.52 16.25
CA ASN A 30 -13.43 4.85 16.18
C ASN A 30 -12.47 3.65 16.06
N LEU A 31 -12.96 2.48 15.75
CA LEU A 31 -12.08 1.40 15.30
C LEU A 31 -11.71 1.62 13.84
N GLY A 32 -10.44 1.46 13.53
CA GLY A 32 -9.90 1.66 12.20
C GLY A 32 -8.97 0.54 11.76
N GLU A 33 -8.53 0.66 10.54
CA GLU A 33 -7.55 -0.25 9.94
C GLU A 33 -6.13 0.22 10.25
N PRO A 34 -5.15 -0.66 10.39
CA PRO A 34 -3.77 -0.27 10.57
C PRO A 34 -3.22 0.39 9.31
N LEU A 35 -2.41 1.44 9.49
CA LEU A 35 -1.57 2.01 8.46
C LEU A 35 -0.32 1.13 8.34
N ASN A 36 -0.43 0.02 7.65
CA ASN A 36 0.52 -1.08 7.67
C ASN A 36 1.58 -1.03 6.55
N ILE A 37 1.53 0.01 5.71
CA ILE A 37 2.51 0.26 4.65
C ILE A 37 2.86 1.75 4.66
N ILE A 38 4.16 2.07 4.52
CA ILE A 38 4.65 3.44 4.38
C ILE A 38 5.56 3.53 3.15
N ILE A 39 5.29 4.48 2.26
CA ILE A 39 6.23 4.89 1.23
C ILE A 39 7.01 6.07 1.78
N SER A 40 8.26 5.83 2.10
CA SER A 40 9.19 6.76 2.74
C SER A 40 9.48 7.98 1.87
N ASN A 41 9.74 9.13 2.48
CA ASN A 41 10.21 10.32 1.77
C ASN A 41 11.63 10.19 1.22
N GLU A 42 12.36 9.12 1.60
CA GLU A 42 13.64 8.72 0.99
C GLU A 42 13.46 8.11 -0.42
N SER A 43 12.21 7.96 -0.88
CA SER A 43 11.91 7.53 -2.24
C SER A 43 12.24 8.61 -3.26
N ASP A 44 12.38 8.20 -4.54
CA ASP A 44 12.56 9.16 -5.64
C ASP A 44 11.46 10.25 -5.57
N PRO A 45 11.81 11.54 -5.67
CA PRO A 45 10.84 12.62 -5.60
C PRO A 45 9.66 12.49 -6.58
N ARG A 46 9.86 11.84 -7.73
CA ARG A 46 8.77 11.57 -8.68
C ARG A 46 7.70 10.67 -8.07
N VAL A 47 8.13 9.62 -7.36
CA VAL A 47 7.21 8.68 -6.69
C VAL A 47 6.39 9.38 -5.59
N LEU A 48 6.88 10.50 -5.07
CA LEU A 48 6.19 11.29 -4.05
C LEU A 48 5.23 12.34 -4.64
N GLU A 49 5.09 12.39 -5.97
CA GLU A 49 4.11 13.23 -6.67
C GLU A 49 2.85 12.43 -7.00
N GLU A 50 1.68 12.95 -6.66
CA GLU A 50 0.37 12.30 -6.88
C GLU A 50 -0.09 12.37 -8.34
N THR A 51 0.66 11.75 -9.23
CA THR A 51 0.39 11.75 -10.66
C THR A 51 0.62 10.36 -11.29
N MET A 52 -0.02 10.13 -12.44
CA MET A 52 0.28 9.00 -13.33
C MET A 52 1.46 9.28 -14.25
N LEU A 53 1.85 10.56 -14.41
CA LEU A 53 2.88 11.00 -15.33
C LEU A 53 4.27 10.89 -14.69
N ASP A 54 5.29 10.84 -15.54
CA ASP A 54 6.70 10.95 -15.21
C ASP A 54 7.19 10.04 -14.04
N GLY A 55 6.58 8.87 -13.91
CA GLY A 55 6.95 7.92 -12.88
C GLY A 55 6.39 8.22 -11.50
N GLY A 56 5.30 9.00 -11.43
CA GLY A 56 4.66 9.41 -10.18
C GLY A 56 3.99 8.29 -9.39
N LEU A 57 3.45 8.64 -8.22
CA LEU A 57 2.87 7.71 -7.25
C LEU A 57 1.86 6.75 -7.86
N TYR A 58 0.89 7.27 -8.62
CA TYR A 58 -0.17 6.42 -9.18
C TYR A 58 0.36 5.48 -10.27
N ASN A 59 1.42 5.87 -11.00
CA ASN A 59 2.08 4.96 -11.93
C ASN A 59 2.84 3.85 -11.19
N TYR A 60 3.48 4.16 -10.05
CA TYR A 60 4.11 3.17 -9.18
C TYR A 60 3.07 2.20 -8.60
N LEU A 61 1.96 2.71 -8.06
CA LEU A 61 0.90 1.86 -7.51
C LEU A 61 0.27 0.97 -8.60
N GLU A 62 0.14 1.49 -9.84
CA GLU A 62 -0.30 0.66 -10.97
C GLU A 62 0.77 -0.38 -11.38
N ALA A 63 2.05 -0.07 -11.25
CA ALA A 63 3.14 -1.05 -11.41
C ALA A 63 3.09 -2.16 -10.35
N ALA A 64 2.65 -1.83 -9.13
CA ALA A 64 2.36 -2.78 -8.06
C ALA A 64 1.00 -3.50 -8.22
N ALA A 65 0.35 -3.36 -9.38
CA ALA A 65 -0.95 -3.96 -9.71
C ALA A 65 -2.13 -3.43 -8.88
N PHE A 66 -2.12 -2.13 -8.53
CA PHE A 66 -3.28 -1.47 -7.94
C PHE A 66 -3.81 -0.38 -8.88
N GLY A 67 -5.12 -0.35 -9.05
CA GLY A 67 -5.78 0.61 -9.92
C GLY A 67 -7.09 1.13 -9.35
N ASN A 68 -7.67 2.10 -10.05
CA ASN A 68 -8.95 2.67 -9.67
C ASN A 68 -10.04 1.60 -9.57
N GLN A 69 -11.03 1.85 -8.74
CA GLN A 69 -12.18 0.97 -8.56
C GLN A 69 -12.92 0.71 -9.88
N CYS A 70 -13.51 -0.47 -9.99
CA CYS A 70 -14.29 -0.91 -11.14
C CYS A 70 -15.34 0.14 -11.52
N PHE A 71 -15.22 0.72 -12.71
CA PHE A 71 -16.06 1.81 -13.22
C PHE A 71 -16.25 3.01 -12.26
N GLY A 72 -15.31 3.23 -11.33
CA GLY A 72 -15.41 4.27 -10.31
C GLY A 72 -16.49 4.02 -9.26
N LEU A 73 -17.06 2.83 -9.20
CA LEU A 73 -18.05 2.47 -8.19
C LEU A 73 -17.34 2.24 -6.85
N HIS A 74 -17.69 3.08 -5.88
CA HIS A 74 -17.19 2.97 -4.53
C HIS A 74 -18.24 2.32 -3.65
N MET A 75 -17.88 1.20 -3.03
CA MET A 75 -18.68 0.57 -2.00
C MET A 75 -17.99 0.75 -0.64
N GLY A 76 -18.61 1.49 0.23
CA GLY A 76 -18.11 1.81 1.57
C GLY A 76 -17.74 3.28 1.75
N ASP A 77 -17.56 3.68 3.01
CA ASP A 77 -17.27 5.06 3.38
C ASP A 77 -15.78 5.39 3.28
N LYS A 78 -15.49 6.68 3.04
CA LYS A 78 -14.14 7.18 3.14
C LYS A 78 -13.67 7.13 4.59
N GLN A 79 -12.47 6.61 4.78
CA GLN A 79 -11.82 6.62 6.09
C GLN A 79 -10.98 7.88 6.28
N GLN A 80 -10.70 8.18 7.54
CA GLN A 80 -9.84 9.29 7.92
C GLN A 80 -8.63 8.77 8.70
N ALA A 81 -7.55 9.55 8.73
CA ALA A 81 -6.37 9.28 9.56
C ALA A 81 -5.79 10.59 10.09
N ASN A 82 -5.30 10.56 11.33
CA ASN A 82 -4.49 11.65 11.89
C ASN A 82 -3.02 11.18 11.89
N LEU A 83 -2.23 11.74 11.00
CA LEU A 83 -0.84 11.37 10.82
C LEU A 83 0.13 12.17 11.70
N GLY A 84 -0.37 12.93 12.69
CA GLY A 84 0.48 13.66 13.63
C GLY A 84 1.26 14.82 13.01
N ASP A 85 0.84 15.30 11.85
CA ASP A 85 1.50 16.37 11.09
C ASP A 85 0.94 17.79 11.36
N GLY A 86 0.23 17.93 12.47
CA GLY A 86 -0.43 19.20 12.86
C GLY A 86 -1.79 19.40 12.21
N LEU A 87 -2.17 18.56 11.27
CA LEU A 87 -3.53 18.47 10.74
C LEU A 87 -4.33 17.47 11.58
N THR A 88 -5.63 17.69 11.70
CA THR A 88 -6.53 16.75 12.37
C THR A 88 -6.77 15.52 11.50
N ASN A 89 -7.87 14.80 11.72
CA ASN A 89 -8.23 13.68 10.85
C ASN A 89 -8.37 14.12 9.39
N GLN A 90 -7.56 13.55 8.53
CA GLN A 90 -7.56 13.80 7.09
C GLN A 90 -8.27 12.65 6.37
N THR A 91 -9.13 13.00 5.43
CA THR A 91 -9.76 11.99 4.56
C THR A 91 -8.72 11.36 3.63
N GLN A 92 -8.82 10.07 3.37
CA GLN A 92 -7.99 9.38 2.39
C GLN A 92 -7.97 10.10 1.03
N HIS A 93 -6.82 10.17 0.40
CA HIS A 93 -6.67 10.78 -0.93
C HIS A 93 -7.32 9.90 -1.99
N THR A 94 -7.08 8.60 -1.90
CA THR A 94 -7.64 7.63 -2.84
C THR A 94 -7.81 6.27 -2.19
N ILE A 95 -8.62 5.43 -2.85
CA ILE A 95 -8.69 3.99 -2.63
C ILE A 95 -8.41 3.30 -3.96
N LEU A 96 -7.55 2.29 -3.94
CA LEU A 96 -7.19 1.50 -5.11
C LEU A 96 -7.42 0.02 -4.80
N ARG A 97 -7.76 -0.73 -5.84
CA ARG A 97 -8.02 -2.16 -5.75
C ARG A 97 -7.02 -2.96 -6.57
N TYR A 98 -6.77 -4.18 -6.17
CA TYR A 98 -5.88 -5.09 -6.88
C TYR A 98 -6.38 -5.35 -8.30
N GLN A 99 -5.47 -5.30 -9.25
CA GLN A 99 -5.72 -5.57 -10.67
C GLN A 99 -5.36 -7.03 -10.99
N TYR A 100 -6.34 -7.91 -10.98
CA TYR A 100 -6.15 -9.28 -11.43
C TYR A 100 -5.51 -9.32 -12.81
N PHE A 101 -4.52 -10.17 -12.98
CA PHE A 101 -3.76 -10.34 -14.23
C PHE A 101 -3.09 -9.04 -14.73
N ARG A 102 -2.90 -8.05 -13.85
CA ARG A 102 -2.43 -6.70 -14.21
C ARG A 102 -3.27 -6.06 -15.34
N ASN A 103 -4.53 -6.49 -15.46
CA ASN A 103 -5.45 -6.02 -16.48
C ASN A 103 -6.04 -4.67 -16.08
N HIS A 104 -5.72 -3.65 -16.87
CA HIS A 104 -6.13 -2.28 -16.61
C HIS A 104 -7.66 -2.07 -16.69
N PHE A 105 -8.37 -2.84 -17.52
CA PHE A 105 -9.81 -2.63 -17.75
C PHE A 105 -10.69 -3.45 -16.83
N LEU A 106 -10.36 -4.72 -16.61
CA LEU A 106 -11.22 -5.66 -15.89
C LEU A 106 -10.63 -6.14 -14.57
N GLY A 107 -9.36 -5.88 -14.32
CA GLY A 107 -8.66 -6.46 -13.16
C GLY A 107 -9.30 -6.08 -11.82
N THR A 108 -9.66 -4.81 -11.64
CA THR A 108 -10.34 -4.33 -10.43
C THR A 108 -11.80 -4.77 -10.35
N CYS A 109 -12.45 -5.01 -11.51
CA CYS A 109 -13.78 -5.61 -11.52
C CYS A 109 -13.77 -7.07 -11.09
N LEU A 110 -12.75 -7.81 -11.47
CA LEU A 110 -12.55 -9.18 -10.98
C LEU A 110 -12.27 -9.19 -9.47
N GLU A 111 -11.51 -8.24 -8.98
CA GLU A 111 -11.31 -8.07 -7.53
C GLU A 111 -12.63 -7.82 -6.81
N SER A 112 -13.49 -6.96 -7.35
CA SER A 112 -14.83 -6.70 -6.78
C SER A 112 -15.76 -7.92 -6.81
N ILE A 113 -15.50 -8.92 -7.65
CA ILE A 113 -16.30 -10.16 -7.73
C ILE A 113 -15.73 -11.26 -6.84
N TYR A 114 -14.41 -11.46 -6.90
CA TYR A 114 -13.73 -12.61 -6.30
C TYR A 114 -13.03 -12.27 -4.97
N GLY A 115 -13.14 -11.01 -4.53
CA GLY A 115 -12.33 -10.52 -3.43
C GLY A 115 -10.89 -10.21 -3.86
N GLY A 116 -10.10 -9.76 -2.94
CA GLY A 116 -8.70 -9.42 -3.20
C GLY A 116 -8.18 -8.38 -2.24
N ASN A 117 -7.25 -7.57 -2.71
CA ASN A 117 -6.61 -6.57 -1.88
C ASN A 117 -7.05 -5.16 -2.28
N HIS A 118 -7.32 -4.33 -1.30
CA HIS A 118 -7.46 -2.89 -1.51
C HIS A 118 -6.48 -2.11 -0.65
N ILE A 119 -6.15 -0.90 -1.09
CA ILE A 119 -5.32 0.03 -0.36
C ILE A 119 -6.00 1.39 -0.29
N ARG A 120 -5.86 2.06 0.85
CA ARG A 120 -6.23 3.46 1.07
C ARG A 120 -4.97 4.27 1.30
N VAL A 121 -4.93 5.49 0.84
CA VAL A 121 -3.70 6.30 0.78
C VAL A 121 -3.91 7.65 1.47
N TRP A 122 -2.96 8.04 2.32
CA TRP A 122 -2.84 9.36 2.94
C TRP A 122 -1.43 9.90 2.77
N LYS A 123 -1.27 11.21 2.78
CA LYS A 123 0.02 11.88 2.77
C LYS A 123 0.27 12.53 4.13
N GLN A 124 1.43 12.26 4.71
CA GLN A 124 1.91 13.00 5.88
C GLN A 124 2.64 14.25 5.38
N TYR A 125 2.02 15.41 5.54
CA TYR A 125 2.55 16.66 4.98
C TYR A 125 3.82 17.14 5.66
N SER A 126 4.04 16.79 6.93
CA SER A 126 5.25 17.17 7.68
C SER A 126 6.51 16.45 7.21
N SER A 127 6.39 15.24 6.65
CA SER A 127 7.52 14.46 6.13
C SER A 127 7.51 14.31 4.60
N GLY A 128 6.34 14.35 3.98
CA GLY A 128 6.14 14.02 2.58
C GLY A 128 5.91 12.52 2.31
N ALA A 129 6.02 11.66 3.31
CA ALA A 129 5.77 10.23 3.20
C ALA A 129 4.28 9.92 2.96
N TYR A 130 4.02 8.76 2.33
CA TYR A 130 2.66 8.24 2.20
C TYR A 130 2.43 7.07 3.14
N PHE A 131 1.28 7.09 3.81
CA PHE A 131 0.79 6.05 4.69
C PHE A 131 -0.37 5.34 4.02
N LEU A 132 -0.31 4.01 3.99
CA LEU A 132 -1.32 3.19 3.36
C LEU A 132 -1.90 2.20 4.37
N SER A 133 -3.22 2.04 4.32
CA SER A 133 -3.91 0.90 4.90
C SER A 133 -4.16 -0.12 3.79
N SER A 134 -3.72 -1.35 4.01
CA SER A 134 -3.91 -2.46 3.07
C SER A 134 -4.61 -3.61 3.77
N SER A 135 -5.65 -4.16 3.14
CA SER A 135 -6.36 -5.32 3.66
C SER A 135 -6.91 -6.19 2.54
N ALA A 136 -6.97 -7.49 2.80
CA ALA A 136 -7.56 -8.47 1.90
C ALA A 136 -9.04 -8.65 2.21
N GLU A 137 -9.89 -8.57 1.18
CA GLU A 137 -11.34 -8.77 1.26
C GLU A 137 -11.73 -10.12 0.68
N GLU A 138 -12.77 -10.72 1.26
CA GLU A 138 -13.48 -11.87 0.69
C GLU A 138 -14.32 -11.43 -0.52
N ASP A 139 -14.86 -12.38 -1.23
CA ASP A 139 -15.63 -12.14 -2.44
C ASP A 139 -16.97 -11.42 -2.19
N SER A 140 -17.64 -11.05 -3.28
CA SER A 140 -18.92 -10.34 -3.25
C SER A 140 -20.06 -11.11 -2.56
N THR A 141 -19.99 -12.46 -2.49
CA THR A 141 -21.00 -13.27 -1.81
C THR A 141 -20.92 -13.12 -0.30
N ASP A 142 -19.75 -12.80 0.21
CA ASP A 142 -19.49 -12.48 1.61
C ASP A 142 -19.51 -10.96 1.93
N ASN A 143 -20.08 -10.16 1.03
CA ASN A 143 -20.19 -8.70 1.15
C ASN A 143 -18.83 -7.99 1.40
N HIS A 144 -17.77 -8.45 0.77
CA HIS A 144 -16.43 -7.89 0.91
C HIS A 144 -15.97 -7.76 2.37
N LYS A 145 -16.30 -8.71 3.20
CA LYS A 145 -15.77 -8.76 4.56
C LYS A 145 -14.26 -8.86 4.50
N LEU A 146 -13.62 -8.29 5.50
CA LEU A 146 -12.21 -8.52 5.69
C LEU A 146 -11.96 -10.00 5.96
N GLY A 147 -11.08 -10.58 5.17
CA GLY A 147 -10.74 -12.00 5.25
C GLY A 147 -9.97 -12.34 6.51
N LEU A 148 -9.63 -13.62 6.64
CA LEU A 148 -8.81 -14.10 7.74
C LEU A 148 -7.42 -13.47 7.66
N ASN A 149 -6.97 -12.86 8.76
CA ASN A 149 -5.67 -12.16 8.84
C ASN A 149 -5.49 -11.07 7.78
N ALA A 150 -6.58 -10.39 7.45
CA ALA A 150 -6.71 -9.53 6.28
C ALA A 150 -5.65 -8.44 6.18
N TYR A 151 -5.26 -7.83 7.32
CA TYR A 151 -4.30 -6.74 7.33
C TYR A 151 -2.88 -7.20 6.96
N ASP A 152 -2.43 -8.30 7.56
CA ASP A 152 -1.11 -8.85 7.25
C ASP A 152 -1.09 -9.42 5.82
N ALA A 153 -2.13 -10.14 5.43
CA ALA A 153 -2.26 -10.68 4.08
C ALA A 153 -2.28 -9.57 3.02
N GLY A 154 -3.03 -8.49 3.26
CA GLY A 154 -3.09 -7.35 2.35
C GLY A 154 -1.76 -6.64 2.22
N ARG A 155 -1.08 -6.35 3.35
CA ARG A 155 0.27 -5.77 3.37
C ARG A 155 1.26 -6.61 2.57
N ASP A 156 1.29 -7.91 2.84
CA ASP A 156 2.29 -8.82 2.24
C ASP A 156 2.02 -9.07 0.75
N LEU A 157 0.74 -9.09 0.33
CA LEU A 157 0.36 -9.07 -1.08
C LEU A 157 0.83 -7.81 -1.79
N PHE A 158 0.69 -6.64 -1.14
CA PHE A 158 1.20 -5.39 -1.71
C PHE A 158 2.72 -5.44 -1.87
N VAL A 159 3.45 -5.84 -0.83
CA VAL A 159 4.91 -5.98 -0.88
C VAL A 159 5.33 -6.95 -1.99
N GLY A 160 4.65 -8.09 -2.10
CA GLY A 160 4.89 -9.06 -3.16
C GLY A 160 4.71 -8.48 -4.56
N ASN A 161 3.65 -7.73 -4.77
CA ASN A 161 3.36 -7.06 -6.04
C ASN A 161 4.35 -5.94 -6.36
N ALA A 162 4.76 -5.15 -5.37
CA ALA A 162 5.69 -4.03 -5.52
C ALA A 162 7.13 -4.47 -5.76
N THR A 163 7.50 -5.67 -5.29
CA THR A 163 8.85 -6.21 -5.45
C THR A 163 8.94 -7.34 -6.47
N ASN A 164 7.81 -7.85 -6.95
CA ASN A 164 7.73 -9.06 -7.77
C ASN A 164 8.37 -10.29 -7.07
N ILE A 165 8.31 -10.32 -5.73
CA ILE A 165 8.82 -11.41 -4.89
C ILE A 165 7.64 -12.01 -4.13
N ARG A 166 7.57 -13.32 -4.04
CA ARG A 166 6.55 -13.97 -3.22
C ARG A 166 6.90 -13.82 -1.74
N VAL A 167 6.12 -13.03 -1.01
CA VAL A 167 6.22 -12.90 0.44
C VAL A 167 5.42 -14.01 1.08
N GLN A 168 6.04 -14.81 1.95
CA GLN A 168 5.42 -15.98 2.56
C GLN A 168 6.05 -16.31 3.91
N GLY A 169 5.27 -16.98 4.77
CA GLY A 169 5.71 -17.47 6.06
C GLY A 169 5.59 -16.43 7.16
N HIS A 170 6.23 -16.72 8.28
CA HIS A 170 6.32 -15.78 9.40
C HIS A 170 7.36 -14.71 9.07
N LEU A 171 6.95 -13.45 9.19
CA LEU A 171 7.84 -12.31 8.99
C LEU A 171 8.37 -11.81 10.33
N GLU A 172 9.56 -11.26 10.29
CA GLU A 172 10.24 -10.73 11.48
C GLU A 172 10.58 -9.24 11.27
N ALA A 173 10.73 -8.53 12.38
CA ALA A 173 11.24 -7.17 12.36
C ALA A 173 12.62 -7.10 11.69
N ASN A 174 12.84 -6.03 10.94
CA ASN A 174 14.03 -5.80 10.12
C ASN A 174 14.22 -6.76 8.93
N GLN A 175 13.29 -7.66 8.66
CA GLN A 175 13.31 -8.42 7.42
C GLN A 175 13.18 -7.48 6.22
N THR A 176 13.93 -7.77 5.16
CA THR A 176 14.00 -6.91 3.98
C THR A 176 13.71 -7.67 2.70
N PHE A 177 13.07 -6.99 1.76
CA PHE A 177 12.85 -7.47 0.39
C PHE A 177 13.29 -6.38 -0.59
N VAL A 178 13.87 -6.78 -1.70
CA VAL A 178 14.26 -5.85 -2.78
C VAL A 178 13.82 -6.45 -4.12
N GLY A 179 13.08 -5.68 -4.89
CA GLY A 179 12.64 -6.16 -6.20
C GLY A 179 12.26 -5.05 -7.15
N GLU A 180 11.83 -5.42 -8.35
CA GLU A 180 11.58 -4.46 -9.42
C GLU A 180 10.26 -4.76 -10.12
N VAL A 181 9.56 -3.69 -10.47
CA VAL A 181 8.36 -3.71 -11.32
C VAL A 181 8.42 -2.59 -12.34
N SER A 182 7.72 -2.74 -13.46
CA SER A 182 7.71 -1.72 -14.51
C SER A 182 6.30 -1.38 -14.96
N LYS A 183 6.09 -0.11 -15.29
CA LYS A 183 4.82 0.36 -15.85
C LYS A 183 5.03 1.62 -16.69
N ARG A 184 4.40 1.69 -17.86
CA ARG A 184 4.36 2.88 -18.73
C ARG A 184 5.74 3.51 -19.00
N GLY A 185 6.74 2.67 -19.29
CA GLY A 185 8.11 3.13 -19.58
C GLY A 185 8.90 3.59 -18.35
N TRP A 186 8.47 3.20 -17.17
CA TRP A 186 9.18 3.40 -15.92
C TRP A 186 9.42 2.08 -15.22
N LYS A 187 10.62 1.93 -14.67
CA LYS A 187 11.04 0.84 -13.80
C LYS A 187 11.17 1.37 -12.37
N TYR A 188 10.62 0.63 -11.43
CA TYR A 188 10.66 0.94 -10.01
C TYR A 188 11.41 -0.17 -9.28
N ARG A 189 12.49 0.21 -8.60
CA ARG A 189 13.19 -0.66 -7.66
C ARG A 189 12.70 -0.33 -6.25
N THR A 190 12.05 -1.27 -5.63
CA THR A 190 11.50 -1.12 -4.29
C THR A 190 12.36 -1.90 -3.29
N THR A 191 12.84 -1.21 -2.26
CA THR A 191 13.44 -1.79 -1.06
C THR A 191 12.40 -1.70 0.05
N VAL A 192 12.08 -2.83 0.67
CA VAL A 192 11.11 -2.93 1.77
C VAL A 192 11.85 -3.35 3.02
N ARG A 193 11.53 -2.73 4.15
CA ARG A 193 11.95 -3.13 5.49
C ARG A 193 10.73 -3.22 6.40
N TYR A 194 10.58 -4.33 7.11
CA TYR A 194 9.52 -4.50 8.09
C TYR A 194 9.94 -3.92 9.44
N ILE A 195 9.09 -3.07 10.02
CA ILE A 195 9.33 -2.36 11.29
C ILE A 195 8.25 -2.77 12.28
N GLU A 196 8.65 -3.09 13.50
CA GLU A 196 7.78 -3.36 14.64
C GLU A 196 7.49 -2.09 15.47
N ASP A 197 6.60 -2.20 16.44
CA ASP A 197 6.27 -1.16 17.44
C ASP A 197 5.56 0.09 16.91
N LEU A 198 5.24 0.18 15.62
CA LEU A 198 4.45 1.27 15.06
C LEU A 198 2.94 1.00 15.19
N VAL A 199 2.52 -0.22 14.91
CA VAL A 199 1.14 -0.69 15.04
C VAL A 199 1.05 -1.70 16.17
N PRO A 200 0.07 -1.59 17.09
CA PRO A 200 -0.05 -2.56 18.17
C PRO A 200 -0.44 -3.94 17.62
N ALA A 201 0.40 -4.94 17.86
CA ALA A 201 0.08 -6.33 17.58
C ALA A 201 -1.08 -6.82 18.45
N ASN A 202 -1.87 -7.77 17.93
CA ASN A 202 -2.95 -8.42 18.68
C ASN A 202 -3.88 -7.46 19.44
N ARG A 203 -4.32 -6.38 18.79
CA ARG A 203 -5.18 -5.34 19.39
C ARG A 203 -6.56 -5.35 18.75
N THR A 204 -7.37 -6.33 19.10
CA THR A 204 -8.73 -6.50 18.55
C THR A 204 -9.64 -5.30 18.82
N ASN A 205 -9.45 -4.61 19.94
CA ASN A 205 -10.24 -3.43 20.31
C ASN A 205 -9.83 -2.14 19.60
N ASN A 206 -8.72 -2.15 18.88
CA ASN A 206 -8.20 -1.00 18.11
C ASN A 206 -8.25 -1.22 16.60
N HIS A 207 -8.85 -2.34 16.15
CA HIS A 207 -9.02 -2.69 14.76
C HIS A 207 -10.50 -2.94 14.44
N HIS A 208 -10.85 -3.01 13.17
CA HIS A 208 -12.24 -3.27 12.77
C HIS A 208 -12.75 -4.59 13.34
N THR A 209 -13.92 -4.57 14.00
CA THR A 209 -14.45 -5.73 14.75
C THR A 209 -14.80 -6.95 13.88
N SER A 210 -14.98 -6.77 12.57
CA SER A 210 -15.27 -7.87 11.64
C SER A 210 -14.05 -8.67 11.20
N VAL A 211 -12.84 -8.25 11.56
CA VAL A 211 -11.62 -8.95 11.16
C VAL A 211 -11.49 -10.25 11.93
N GLN A 212 -11.31 -11.34 11.20
CA GLN A 212 -11.03 -12.64 11.80
C GLN A 212 -9.51 -12.79 12.00
N ALA A 213 -9.14 -13.25 13.19
CA ALA A 213 -7.75 -13.41 13.59
C ALA A 213 -7.32 -14.89 13.58
N ILE A 214 -6.11 -15.14 13.08
CA ILE A 214 -5.44 -16.44 13.24
C ILE A 214 -4.62 -16.40 14.54
N GLY A 215 -4.78 -17.40 15.38
CA GLY A 215 -4.01 -17.48 16.63
C GLY A 215 -4.29 -16.35 17.63
N GLY A 216 -5.38 -15.60 17.42
CA GLY A 216 -5.76 -14.47 18.28
C GLY A 216 -5.16 -13.12 17.86
N TYR A 217 -4.47 -13.04 16.72
CA TYR A 217 -3.89 -11.80 16.22
C TYR A 217 -4.71 -11.25 15.06
N VAL A 218 -5.09 -9.98 15.17
CA VAL A 218 -5.74 -9.21 14.10
C VAL A 218 -4.68 -8.63 13.16
N SER A 219 -3.52 -8.28 13.71
CA SER A 219 -2.31 -7.87 13.00
C SER A 219 -1.09 -8.35 13.77
N ASP A 220 -0.02 -8.70 13.07
CA ASP A 220 1.27 -9.05 13.65
C ASP A 220 2.04 -7.83 14.19
N GLY A 221 1.56 -6.61 13.92
CA GLY A 221 2.16 -5.35 14.34
C GLY A 221 3.29 -4.86 13.45
N LEU A 222 3.63 -5.59 12.39
CA LEU A 222 4.67 -5.17 11.46
C LEU A 222 4.13 -4.17 10.43
N VAL A 223 4.93 -3.15 10.14
CA VAL A 223 4.69 -2.16 9.09
C VAL A 223 5.75 -2.29 8.01
N ALA A 224 5.33 -2.39 6.75
CA ALA A 224 6.24 -2.41 5.62
C ALA A 224 6.63 -0.98 5.23
N VAL A 225 7.90 -0.61 5.41
CA VAL A 225 8.44 0.68 4.99
C VAL A 225 9.18 0.51 3.67
N LEU A 226 8.75 1.26 2.66
CA LEU A 226 9.24 1.17 1.29
C LEU A 226 10.06 2.39 0.93
N THR A 227 11.24 2.15 0.34
CA THR A 227 12.00 3.16 -0.39
C THR A 227 12.01 2.78 -1.86
N VAL A 228 11.50 3.66 -2.72
CA VAL A 228 11.27 3.38 -4.14
C VAL A 228 12.16 4.28 -4.99
N GLN A 229 12.97 3.65 -5.85
CA GLN A 229 13.76 4.35 -6.87
C GLN A 229 13.07 4.21 -8.22
N ALA A 230 12.87 5.31 -8.93
CA ALA A 230 12.25 5.34 -10.25
C ALA A 230 13.28 5.70 -11.32
N GLN A 231 13.30 4.95 -12.42
CA GLN A 231 14.11 5.26 -13.59
C GLN A 231 13.32 5.01 -14.86
N LYS A 232 13.61 5.76 -15.93
CA LYS A 232 13.03 5.44 -17.23
C LYS A 232 13.50 4.06 -17.67
N ASP A 233 12.52 3.24 -18.06
CA ASP A 233 12.80 1.95 -18.68
C ASP A 233 13.41 2.25 -20.05
N GLN A 234 14.71 2.02 -20.22
CA GLN A 234 15.36 2.21 -21.51
C GLN A 234 14.87 1.08 -22.42
N PRO A 235 14.33 1.38 -23.62
CA PRO A 235 14.11 0.33 -24.61
C PRO A 235 15.44 -0.37 -24.82
N GLY A 236 15.46 -1.67 -24.60
CA GLY A 236 16.68 -2.46 -24.74
C GLY A 236 17.34 -2.19 -26.10
N LEU A 237 18.66 -2.13 -26.16
CA LEU A 237 19.52 -1.91 -27.33
C LEU A 237 19.19 -2.78 -28.57
N TRP A 238 18.30 -3.76 -28.42
CA TRP A 238 17.82 -4.65 -29.50
C TRP A 238 16.94 -3.94 -30.54
N SER A 239 16.36 -2.75 -30.25
CA SER A 239 15.53 -2.03 -31.21
C SER A 239 16.34 -1.20 -32.21
N GLU A 240 17.57 -0.80 -31.89
CA GLU A 240 18.43 -0.03 -32.79
C GLU A 240 19.25 -0.92 -33.74
N GLU A 241 19.71 -2.07 -33.28
CA GLU A 241 20.45 -3.02 -34.16
C GLU A 241 19.56 -3.65 -35.24
N VAL A 242 18.29 -3.95 -34.93
CA VAL A 242 17.36 -4.52 -35.90
C VAL A 242 16.95 -3.48 -36.94
N SER A 243 16.78 -2.22 -36.57
CA SER A 243 16.45 -1.13 -37.51
C SER A 243 17.62 -0.83 -38.46
N SER A 244 18.86 -0.86 -37.95
CA SER A 244 20.05 -0.65 -38.80
C SER A 244 20.38 -1.85 -39.69
N ALA A 245 20.02 -3.08 -39.27
CA ALA A 245 20.23 -4.29 -40.06
C ALA A 245 19.19 -4.49 -41.18
N LEU A 246 18.02 -3.85 -41.07
CA LEU A 246 16.95 -3.92 -42.07
C LEU A 246 16.93 -2.74 -43.04
N GLY A 247 17.82 -1.72 -42.86
CA GLY A 247 18.00 -0.63 -43.83
C GLY A 247 16.75 0.24 -44.05
N LEU A 248 15.91 0.42 -43.00
CA LEU A 248 14.69 1.25 -43.02
C LEU A 248 14.95 2.57 -42.32
#